data_4f56d7f84230fa73f26209ba11984b76
#
_entry.id   4f56d7f84230fa73f26209ba11984b76
#
_cell.length_a   1.000
_cell.length_b   1.000
_cell.length_c   1.000
_cell.angle_alpha   90.00
_cell.angle_beta   90.00
_cell.angle_gamma   90.00
#
_symmetry.space_group_name_H-M   'P 1'
#
loop_
_entity.id
_entity.type
_entity.pdbx_description
1 polymer ?
#
loop_
_entity_poly.entity_id
_entity_poly.type
_entity_poly.pdbx_seq_one_letter_code
_entity_poly.pdbx_strand_id
1 'polypeptide(L)'
;APGALGPLMILAEDAKTDLSQVATSHLIRLIIIITVFPFIVNSFYNVDSVNISEKVITNQNLYQLMILIISSVILILFFEKIKVPAALLTGTLLASGLLQIADVASYQISPDIIDYCLLILGSSVGCRFADKTFSEIGRNALHSFVATFLLVILGIIAAVVAGLVIDKNFFTLLLSYCPGGIYEVAVIAIFFDLDPEFVSFHHIIRLLMILFIVPIILRFLKKT
;
A
#
# COMPACT_ATOMS: atom_id res chain seq x y z
N ALA A 1 0.94 -4.51 -12.43
CA ALA A 1 1.87 -3.87 -11.50
C ALA A 1 1.14 -3.55 -10.21
N PRO A 2 1.69 -3.89 -9.06
CA PRO A 2 1.04 -3.68 -7.78
C PRO A 2 0.94 -2.19 -7.44
N GLY A 3 -0.22 -1.77 -6.95
CA GLY A 3 -0.42 -0.43 -6.39
C GLY A 3 -0.71 0.71 -7.37
N ALA A 4 -0.77 0.45 -8.66
CA ALA A 4 -0.89 1.49 -9.70
C ALA A 4 -2.08 1.26 -10.64
N LEU A 5 -3.30 1.04 -10.09
CA LEU A 5 -4.46 0.76 -10.94
C LEU A 5 -4.69 1.86 -11.99
N GLY A 6 -4.69 3.14 -11.58
CA GLY A 6 -4.90 4.26 -12.50
C GLY A 6 -3.88 4.32 -13.64
N PRO A 7 -2.57 4.42 -13.35
CA PRO A 7 -1.53 4.38 -14.38
C PRO A 7 -1.55 3.12 -15.23
N LEU A 8 -1.88 1.95 -14.65
CA LEU A 8 -1.98 0.71 -15.39
C LEU A 8 -3.16 0.67 -16.34
N MET A 9 -4.30 1.26 -15.97
CA MET A 9 -5.46 1.36 -16.85
C MET A 9 -5.13 2.20 -18.09
N ILE A 10 -4.43 3.33 -17.93
CA ILE A 10 -3.97 4.15 -19.05
C ILE A 10 -3.02 3.37 -19.97
N LEU A 11 -2.06 2.64 -19.37
CA LEU A 11 -1.11 1.82 -20.13
C LEU A 11 -1.80 0.62 -20.82
N ALA A 12 -2.81 0.04 -20.20
CA ALA A 12 -3.59 -1.05 -20.76
C ALA A 12 -4.46 -0.58 -21.94
N GLU A 13 -5.00 0.63 -21.85
CA GLU A 13 -5.72 1.30 -22.96
C GLU A 13 -4.78 1.53 -24.14
N ASP A 14 -3.59 2.09 -23.91
CA ASP A 14 -2.56 2.28 -24.93
C ASP A 14 -2.11 0.97 -25.58
N ALA A 15 -2.09 -0.13 -24.81
CA ALA A 15 -1.73 -1.47 -25.29
C ALA A 15 -2.91 -2.22 -25.93
N LYS A 16 -4.11 -1.61 -26.00
CA LYS A 16 -5.35 -2.25 -26.49
C LYS A 16 -5.68 -3.57 -25.80
N THR A 17 -5.39 -3.67 -24.51
CA THR A 17 -5.73 -4.84 -23.68
C THR A 17 -7.11 -4.68 -23.04
N ASP A 18 -7.74 -5.80 -22.66
CA ASP A 18 -9.02 -5.77 -21.98
C ASP A 18 -8.90 -5.15 -20.57
N LEU A 19 -9.35 -3.90 -20.45
CA LEU A 19 -9.34 -3.14 -19.21
C LEU A 19 -10.10 -3.84 -18.09
N SER A 20 -11.18 -4.58 -18.43
CA SER A 20 -11.96 -5.31 -17.44
C SER A 20 -11.15 -6.45 -16.82
N GLN A 21 -10.38 -7.19 -17.63
CA GLN A 21 -9.50 -8.25 -17.14
C GLN A 21 -8.40 -7.70 -16.23
N VAL A 22 -7.78 -6.58 -16.61
CA VAL A 22 -6.72 -5.92 -15.81
C VAL A 22 -7.28 -5.47 -14.47
N ALA A 23 -8.45 -4.81 -14.47
CA ALA A 23 -9.12 -4.36 -13.25
C ALA A 23 -9.51 -5.53 -12.35
N THR A 24 -10.15 -6.56 -12.89
CA THR A 24 -10.59 -7.75 -12.14
C THR A 24 -9.39 -8.50 -11.54
N SER A 25 -8.33 -8.70 -12.31
CA SER A 25 -7.10 -9.33 -11.82
C SER A 25 -6.44 -8.54 -10.69
N HIS A 26 -6.45 -7.21 -10.78
CA HIS A 26 -5.94 -6.35 -9.72
C HIS A 26 -6.77 -6.45 -8.44
N LEU A 27 -8.10 -6.45 -8.57
CA LEU A 27 -9.01 -6.57 -7.43
C LEU A 27 -8.88 -7.93 -6.73
N ILE A 28 -8.85 -9.04 -7.49
CA ILE A 28 -8.66 -10.39 -6.92
C ILE A 28 -7.34 -10.45 -6.13
N ARG A 29 -6.27 -9.89 -6.67
CA ARG A 29 -4.98 -9.81 -5.97
C ARG A 29 -5.06 -9.03 -4.68
N LEU A 30 -5.72 -7.87 -4.67
CA LEU A 30 -5.91 -7.08 -3.46
C LEU A 30 -6.65 -7.86 -2.37
N ILE A 31 -7.74 -8.56 -2.72
CA ILE A 31 -8.47 -9.39 -1.76
C ILE A 31 -7.58 -10.48 -1.19
N ILE A 32 -6.86 -11.21 -2.04
CA ILE A 32 -5.98 -12.29 -1.59
C ILE A 32 -4.97 -11.74 -0.57
N ILE A 33 -4.33 -10.61 -0.87
CA ILE A 33 -3.30 -10.05 -0.01
C ILE A 33 -3.90 -9.53 1.29
N ILE A 34 -4.97 -8.75 1.25
CA ILE A 34 -5.61 -8.18 2.44
C ILE A 34 -6.15 -9.28 3.35
N THR A 35 -6.64 -10.40 2.77
CA THR A 35 -7.18 -11.51 3.56
C THR A 35 -6.08 -12.43 4.08
N VAL A 36 -5.17 -12.86 3.21
CA VAL A 36 -4.19 -13.91 3.55
C VAL A 36 -3.01 -13.35 4.37
N PHE A 37 -2.57 -12.14 4.09
CA PHE A 37 -1.38 -11.58 4.73
C PHE A 37 -1.51 -11.41 6.25
N PRO A 38 -2.61 -10.88 6.81
CA PRO A 38 -2.80 -10.79 8.26
C PRO A 38 -2.75 -12.17 8.94
N PHE A 39 -3.32 -13.21 8.30
CA PHE A 39 -3.25 -14.57 8.86
C PHE A 39 -1.82 -15.12 8.88
N ILE A 40 -1.04 -14.88 7.82
CA ILE A 40 0.37 -15.27 7.77
C ILE A 40 1.14 -14.56 8.89
N VAL A 41 1.03 -13.24 8.97
CA VAL A 41 1.73 -12.46 10.01
C VAL A 41 1.33 -12.94 11.39
N ASN A 42 0.04 -13.08 11.66
CA ASN A 42 -0.44 -13.54 12.99
C ASN A 42 0.00 -14.97 13.34
N SER A 43 0.20 -15.85 12.34
CA SER A 43 0.61 -17.23 12.59
C SER A 43 2.11 -17.40 12.85
N PHE A 44 2.95 -16.54 12.30
CA PHE A 44 4.41 -16.64 12.39
C PHE A 44 5.05 -15.54 13.26
N TYR A 45 4.44 -14.41 13.29
CA TYR A 45 4.77 -13.34 14.19
C TYR A 45 3.85 -13.53 15.39
N ASN A 46 4.38 -14.12 16.46
CA ASN A 46 3.65 -14.11 17.73
C ASN A 46 3.37 -12.66 18.05
N VAL A 47 2.20 -12.21 17.59
CA VAL A 47 1.58 -11.02 18.13
C VAL A 47 1.16 -11.43 19.53
N ASP A 48 2.16 -11.59 20.43
CA ASP A 48 1.90 -11.47 21.85
C ASP A 48 1.18 -10.14 21.95
N SER A 49 -0.17 -10.27 21.98
CA SER A 49 -1.07 -9.15 22.00
C SER A 49 -0.26 -7.89 21.73
N VAL A 50 -0.25 -7.41 20.46
CA VAL A 50 0.23 -6.03 20.29
C VAL A 50 -0.49 -5.40 21.45
N ASN A 51 0.24 -5.29 22.56
CA ASN A 51 -0.14 -4.36 23.56
C ASN A 51 -0.16 -3.11 22.72
N ILE A 52 -1.33 -2.90 22.08
CA ILE A 52 -1.83 -1.58 21.83
C ILE A 52 -1.88 -1.12 23.26
N SER A 53 -0.62 -0.96 23.74
CA SER A 53 -0.39 -0.49 25.07
C SER A 53 -1.37 0.62 25.11
N GLU A 54 -2.24 0.60 26.10
CA GLU A 54 -2.70 1.83 26.70
C GLU A 54 -1.46 2.71 26.89
N LYS A 55 -0.80 3.05 25.77
CA LYS A 55 0.14 4.13 25.69
C LYS A 55 -0.78 5.30 25.91
N VAL A 56 -1.03 5.45 27.23
CA VAL A 56 -1.76 6.48 27.89
C VAL A 56 -1.75 7.65 26.93
N ILE A 57 -2.94 8.00 26.43
CA ILE A 57 -3.17 9.19 25.62
C ILE A 57 -2.82 10.35 26.54
N THR A 58 -1.52 10.51 26.77
CA THR A 58 -0.98 11.58 27.59
C THR A 58 -1.16 12.84 26.76
N ASN A 59 -2.17 13.63 27.14
CA ASN A 59 -2.39 15.00 26.67
C ASN A 59 -2.00 15.23 25.20
N GLN A 60 -2.75 14.59 24.29
CA GLN A 60 -2.61 14.89 22.87
C GLN A 60 -3.04 16.34 22.66
N ASN A 61 -2.08 17.21 22.48
CA ASN A 61 -2.37 18.62 22.26
C ASN A 61 -3.08 18.77 20.93
N LEU A 62 -4.34 19.18 20.96
CA LEU A 62 -5.14 19.49 19.77
C LEU A 62 -4.38 20.40 18.79
N TYR A 63 -3.49 21.24 19.31
CA TYR A 63 -2.58 22.10 18.55
C TYR A 63 -1.63 21.29 17.65
N GLN A 64 -1.03 20.19 18.13
CA GLN A 64 -0.14 19.34 17.33
C GLN A 64 -0.90 18.64 16.20
N LEU A 65 -2.14 18.18 16.48
CA LEU A 65 -3.01 17.61 15.46
C LEU A 65 -3.35 18.63 14.36
N MET A 66 -3.66 19.87 14.75
CA MET A 66 -3.94 20.94 13.79
C MET A 66 -2.74 21.26 12.90
N ILE A 67 -1.55 21.35 13.47
CA ILE A 67 -0.31 21.56 12.70
C ILE A 67 -0.10 20.41 11.70
N LEU A 68 -0.29 19.17 12.15
CA LEU A 68 -0.12 17.99 11.31
C LEU A 68 -1.13 17.97 10.16
N ILE A 69 -2.39 18.29 10.40
CA ILE A 69 -3.44 18.38 9.36
C ILE A 69 -3.09 19.49 8.36
N ILE A 70 -2.77 20.69 8.84
CA ILE A 70 -2.51 21.85 7.98
C ILE A 70 -1.28 21.59 7.09
N SER A 71 -0.18 21.11 7.68
CA SER A 71 1.03 20.78 6.91
C SER A 71 0.80 19.66 5.91
N SER A 72 0.02 18.64 6.27
CA SER A 72 -0.35 17.54 5.38
C SER A 72 -1.15 18.06 4.18
N VAL A 73 -2.16 18.90 4.41
CA VAL A 73 -2.97 19.49 3.32
C VAL A 73 -2.10 20.32 2.38
N ILE A 74 -1.21 21.16 2.91
CA ILE A 74 -0.28 21.96 2.10
C ILE A 74 0.59 21.08 1.20
N LEU A 75 1.19 20.03 1.76
CA LEU A 75 2.05 19.12 1.00
C LEU A 75 1.26 18.27 -0.01
N ILE A 76 0.04 17.84 0.32
CA ILE A 76 -0.85 17.13 -0.62
C ILE A 76 -1.12 18.02 -1.85
N LEU A 77 -1.59 19.25 -1.63
CA LEU A 77 -1.88 20.19 -2.72
C LEU A 77 -0.64 20.52 -3.57
N PHE A 78 0.51 20.65 -2.92
CA PHE A 78 1.78 20.84 -3.62
C PHE A 78 2.13 19.64 -4.50
N PHE A 79 2.00 18.41 -3.99
CA PHE A 79 2.29 17.18 -4.73
C PHE A 79 1.29 16.87 -5.83
N GLU A 80 0.02 17.19 -5.63
CA GLU A 80 -0.99 17.11 -6.70
C GLU A 80 -0.63 18.04 -7.86
N LYS A 81 -0.20 19.27 -7.56
CA LYS A 81 0.23 20.26 -8.57
C LYS A 81 1.44 19.77 -9.40
N ILE A 82 2.39 19.07 -8.76
CA ILE A 82 3.56 18.49 -9.45
C ILE A 82 3.25 17.11 -10.05
N LYS A 83 2.01 16.62 -9.89
CA LYS A 83 1.57 15.30 -10.40
C LYS A 83 2.36 14.12 -9.82
N VAL A 84 2.76 14.20 -8.54
CA VAL A 84 3.37 13.09 -7.82
C VAL A 84 2.31 11.97 -7.63
N PRO A 85 2.61 10.72 -7.98
CA PRO A 85 1.68 9.62 -7.76
C PRO A 85 1.44 9.40 -6.27
N ALA A 86 0.20 9.04 -5.91
CA ALA A 86 -0.24 8.87 -4.53
C ALA A 86 0.02 10.11 -3.63
N ALA A 87 -0.22 11.32 -4.16
CA ALA A 87 0.04 12.60 -3.48
C ALA A 87 -0.53 12.66 -2.06
N LEU A 88 -1.70 12.06 -1.84
CA LEU A 88 -2.31 11.96 -0.51
C LEU A 88 -1.39 11.24 0.49
N LEU A 89 -0.89 10.06 0.13
CA LEU A 89 -0.03 9.27 1.01
C LEU A 89 1.37 9.87 1.12
N THR A 90 1.96 10.29 0.00
CA THR A 90 3.29 10.88 -0.02
C THR A 90 3.34 12.20 0.73
N GLY A 91 2.31 13.05 0.56
CA GLY A 91 2.20 14.34 1.23
C GLY A 91 2.04 14.20 2.74
N THR A 92 1.15 13.31 3.20
CA THR A 92 0.96 13.07 4.63
C THR A 92 2.18 12.42 5.27
N LEU A 93 2.82 11.44 4.60
CA LEU A 93 4.04 10.80 5.10
C LEU A 93 5.18 11.80 5.30
N LEU A 94 5.43 12.66 4.30
CA LEU A 94 6.48 13.67 4.41
C LEU A 94 6.12 14.76 5.42
N ALA A 95 4.85 15.18 5.50
CA ALA A 95 4.42 16.14 6.51
C ALA A 95 4.69 15.62 7.91
N SER A 96 4.21 14.42 8.22
CA SER A 96 4.39 13.81 9.54
C SER A 96 5.87 13.56 9.85
N GLY A 97 6.62 13.01 8.89
CA GLY A 97 8.05 12.74 9.07
C GLY A 97 8.88 13.99 9.32
N LEU A 98 8.67 15.07 8.55
CA LEU A 98 9.37 16.34 8.75
C LEU A 98 9.03 16.98 10.08
N LEU A 99 7.76 16.96 10.51
CA LEU A 99 7.35 17.51 11.79
C LEU A 99 7.91 16.70 12.96
N GLN A 100 8.02 15.40 12.83
CA GLN A 100 8.60 14.52 13.83
C GLN A 100 10.11 14.69 13.94
N ILE A 101 10.82 14.79 12.81
CA ILE A 101 12.28 15.09 12.79
C ILE A 101 12.58 16.46 13.38
N ALA A 102 11.70 17.44 13.15
CA ALA A 102 11.83 18.79 13.68
C ALA A 102 11.37 18.92 15.15
N ASP A 103 10.90 17.84 15.76
CA ASP A 103 10.38 17.80 17.15
C ASP A 103 9.21 18.79 17.40
N VAL A 104 8.52 19.19 16.33
CA VAL A 104 7.42 20.18 16.38
C VAL A 104 6.10 19.52 16.73
N ALA A 105 5.85 18.32 16.21
CA ALA A 105 4.62 17.57 16.48
C ALA A 105 4.84 16.08 16.37
N SER A 106 4.48 15.36 17.44
CA SER A 106 4.37 13.90 17.45
C SER A 106 2.97 13.53 17.93
N TYR A 107 2.10 13.13 17.01
CA TYR A 107 0.73 12.72 17.32
C TYR A 107 0.58 11.22 17.15
N GLN A 108 0.11 10.54 18.18
CA GLN A 108 -0.20 9.11 18.13
C GLN A 108 -1.70 8.93 17.89
N ILE A 109 -2.03 8.17 16.85
CA ILE A 109 -3.42 7.86 16.50
C ILE A 109 -3.95 6.81 17.48
N SER A 110 -5.17 7.05 18.01
CA SER A 110 -5.85 6.06 18.86
C SER A 110 -6.10 4.77 18.08
N PRO A 111 -5.94 3.59 18.73
CA PRO A 111 -6.28 2.29 18.14
C PRO A 111 -7.69 2.23 17.55
N ASP A 112 -8.69 2.81 18.23
CA ASP A 112 -10.06 2.84 17.73
C ASP A 112 -10.18 3.51 16.37
N ILE A 113 -9.42 4.58 16.13
CA ILE A 113 -9.40 5.28 14.83
C ILE A 113 -8.79 4.38 13.76
N ILE A 114 -7.76 3.61 14.09
CA ILE A 114 -7.14 2.64 13.16
C ILE A 114 -8.16 1.58 12.77
N ASP A 115 -8.93 1.04 13.72
CA ASP A 115 -9.97 0.05 13.47
C ASP A 115 -11.07 0.58 12.56
N TYR A 116 -11.54 1.82 12.76
CA TYR A 116 -12.47 2.46 11.85
C TYR A 116 -11.88 2.65 10.44
N CYS A 117 -10.62 3.04 10.34
CA CYS A 117 -9.94 3.18 9.05
C CYS A 117 -9.84 1.83 8.32
N LEU A 118 -9.54 0.73 9.03
CA LEU A 118 -9.52 -0.62 8.49
C LEU A 118 -10.90 -1.05 7.97
N LEU A 119 -11.95 -0.75 8.72
CA LEU A 119 -13.33 -1.06 8.33
C LEU A 119 -13.73 -0.30 7.06
N ILE A 120 -13.44 0.99 6.99
CA ILE A 120 -13.70 1.83 5.81
C ILE A 120 -12.90 1.31 4.60
N LEU A 121 -11.64 0.98 4.80
CA LEU A 121 -10.77 0.44 3.74
C LEU A 121 -11.32 -0.90 3.22
N GLY A 122 -11.65 -1.83 4.10
CA GLY A 122 -12.24 -3.12 3.73
C GLY A 122 -13.56 -2.95 2.96
N SER A 123 -14.44 -2.07 3.42
CA SER A 123 -15.71 -1.74 2.76
C SER A 123 -15.47 -1.13 1.37
N SER A 124 -14.52 -0.20 1.25
CA SER A 124 -14.16 0.43 -0.03
C SER A 124 -13.66 -0.60 -1.04
N VAL A 125 -12.83 -1.55 -0.62
CA VAL A 125 -12.36 -2.65 -1.48
C VAL A 125 -13.54 -3.55 -1.87
N GLY A 126 -14.42 -3.87 -0.94
CA GLY A 126 -15.64 -4.66 -1.23
C GLY A 126 -16.54 -4.00 -2.27
N CYS A 127 -16.77 -2.69 -2.16
CA CYS A 127 -17.59 -1.94 -3.12
C CYS A 127 -17.06 -1.98 -4.56
N ARG A 128 -15.75 -2.17 -4.77
CA ARG A 128 -15.16 -2.30 -6.12
C ARG A 128 -15.65 -3.55 -6.87
N PHE A 129 -16.28 -4.50 -6.19
CA PHE A 129 -16.86 -5.70 -6.76
C PHE A 129 -18.36 -5.58 -7.05
N ALA A 130 -19.02 -4.51 -6.61
CA ALA A 130 -20.49 -4.35 -6.72
C ALA A 130 -20.99 -4.48 -8.17
N ASP A 131 -20.20 -4.00 -9.14
CA ASP A 131 -20.55 -4.03 -10.57
C ASP A 131 -20.03 -5.28 -11.32
N LYS A 132 -19.44 -6.26 -10.60
CA LYS A 132 -18.85 -7.45 -11.22
C LYS A 132 -19.74 -8.66 -11.03
N THR A 133 -19.99 -9.38 -12.13
CA THR A 133 -20.74 -10.64 -12.10
C THR A 133 -19.85 -11.77 -11.55
N PHE A 134 -20.43 -12.69 -10.77
CA PHE A 134 -19.70 -13.86 -10.27
C PHE A 134 -19.03 -14.67 -11.38
N SER A 135 -19.66 -14.73 -12.55
CA SER A 135 -19.11 -15.42 -13.74
C SER A 135 -17.85 -14.75 -14.27
N GLU A 136 -17.78 -13.40 -14.27
CA GLU A 136 -16.60 -12.64 -14.70
C GLU A 136 -15.44 -12.81 -13.72
N ILE A 137 -15.75 -12.79 -12.42
CA ILE A 137 -14.77 -13.02 -11.36
C ILE A 137 -14.23 -14.46 -11.49
N GLY A 138 -15.09 -15.47 -11.63
CA GLY A 138 -14.71 -16.87 -11.69
C GLY A 138 -13.86 -17.22 -12.92
N ARG A 139 -14.19 -16.67 -14.10
CA ARG A 139 -13.44 -16.93 -15.34
C ARG A 139 -11.98 -16.46 -15.27
N ASN A 140 -11.72 -15.35 -14.61
CA ASN A 140 -10.38 -14.77 -14.48
C ASN A 140 -9.70 -15.11 -13.16
N ALA A 141 -10.43 -15.72 -12.21
CA ALA A 141 -9.95 -15.98 -10.86
C ALA A 141 -8.72 -16.89 -10.85
N LEU A 142 -8.73 -17.96 -11.60
CA LEU A 142 -7.62 -18.93 -11.63
C LEU A 142 -6.32 -18.30 -12.15
N HIS A 143 -6.41 -17.58 -13.26
CA HIS A 143 -5.22 -16.89 -13.83
C HIS A 143 -4.71 -15.81 -12.89
N SER A 144 -5.61 -15.04 -12.28
CA SER A 144 -5.27 -14.00 -11.32
C SER A 144 -4.67 -14.58 -10.04
N PHE A 145 -5.18 -15.72 -9.57
CA PHE A 145 -4.66 -16.43 -8.41
C PHE A 145 -3.23 -16.93 -8.68
N VAL A 146 -2.99 -17.61 -9.80
CA VAL A 146 -1.65 -18.10 -10.19
C VAL A 146 -0.67 -16.94 -10.34
N ALA A 147 -1.07 -15.87 -11.03
CA ALA A 147 -0.24 -14.69 -11.18
C ALA A 147 0.09 -14.02 -9.82
N THR A 148 -0.90 -13.92 -8.93
CA THR A 148 -0.70 -13.37 -7.58
C THR A 148 0.25 -14.24 -6.77
N PHE A 149 0.05 -15.56 -6.82
CA PHE A 149 0.89 -16.53 -6.11
C PHE A 149 2.36 -16.45 -6.56
N LEU A 150 2.61 -16.38 -7.87
CA LEU A 150 3.96 -16.17 -8.41
C LEU A 150 4.57 -14.84 -7.94
N LEU A 151 3.79 -13.75 -7.93
CA LEU A 151 4.26 -12.46 -7.46
C LEU A 151 4.56 -12.47 -5.95
N VAL A 152 3.79 -13.19 -5.16
CA VAL A 152 4.04 -13.36 -3.72
C VAL A 152 5.33 -14.15 -3.49
N ILE A 153 5.56 -15.24 -4.23
CA ILE A 153 6.82 -15.99 -4.16
C ILE A 153 8.01 -15.10 -4.51
N LEU A 154 7.92 -14.31 -5.58
CA LEU A 154 8.95 -13.35 -5.95
C LEU A 154 9.16 -12.29 -4.84
N GLY A 155 8.09 -11.84 -4.20
CA GLY A 155 8.14 -10.95 -3.04
C GLY A 155 8.87 -11.57 -1.85
N ILE A 156 8.60 -12.85 -1.55
CA ILE A 156 9.29 -13.59 -0.48
C ILE A 156 10.80 -13.71 -0.80
N ILE A 157 11.14 -14.08 -2.02
CA ILE A 157 12.55 -14.18 -2.43
C ILE A 157 13.25 -12.82 -2.31
N ALA A 158 12.58 -11.74 -2.77
CA ALA A 158 13.12 -10.40 -2.66
C ALA A 158 13.28 -9.95 -1.20
N ALA A 159 12.31 -10.28 -0.31
CA ALA A 159 12.41 -9.99 1.11
C ALA A 159 13.58 -10.73 1.78
N VAL A 160 13.77 -12.01 1.45
CA VAL A 160 14.91 -12.80 1.96
C VAL A 160 16.24 -12.21 1.49
N VAL A 161 16.36 -11.90 0.20
CA VAL A 161 17.60 -11.29 -0.36
C VAL A 161 17.85 -9.92 0.25
N ALA A 162 16.81 -9.08 0.39
CA ALA A 162 16.94 -7.77 1.03
C ALA A 162 17.35 -7.89 2.51
N GLY A 163 16.86 -8.89 3.22
CA GLY A 163 17.22 -9.18 4.62
C GLY A 163 18.70 -9.56 4.82
N LEU A 164 19.42 -9.93 3.76
CA LEU A 164 20.87 -10.16 3.84
C LEU A 164 21.66 -8.83 3.89
N VAL A 165 21.04 -7.72 3.49
CA VAL A 165 21.71 -6.42 3.36
C VAL A 165 21.09 -5.38 4.30
N ILE A 166 19.78 -5.48 4.53
CA ILE A 166 19.00 -4.52 5.29
C ILE A 166 18.62 -5.17 6.61
N ASP A 167 19.07 -4.55 7.71
CA ASP A 167 18.73 -5.01 9.07
C ASP A 167 17.32 -4.55 9.46
N LYS A 168 16.32 -5.23 8.91
CA LYS A 168 14.90 -5.01 9.18
C LYS A 168 14.18 -6.33 9.41
N ASN A 169 13.08 -6.29 10.15
CA ASN A 169 12.24 -7.46 10.37
C ASN A 169 11.81 -8.09 9.03
N PHE A 170 11.87 -9.41 8.94
CA PHE A 170 11.47 -10.15 7.74
C PHE A 170 10.05 -9.79 7.27
N PHE A 171 9.09 -9.62 8.18
CA PHE A 171 7.72 -9.26 7.83
C PHE A 171 7.59 -7.84 7.32
N THR A 172 8.40 -6.90 7.83
CA THR A 172 8.51 -5.54 7.26
C THR A 172 9.00 -5.60 5.81
N LEU A 173 10.05 -6.38 5.55
CA LEU A 173 10.56 -6.56 4.19
C LEU A 173 9.55 -7.28 3.30
N LEU A 174 8.93 -8.35 3.80
CA LEU A 174 7.91 -9.09 3.07
C LEU A 174 6.74 -8.18 2.66
N LEU A 175 6.27 -7.33 3.58
CA LEU A 175 5.21 -6.37 3.32
C LEU A 175 5.64 -5.32 2.30
N SER A 176 6.90 -4.86 2.35
CA SER A 176 7.47 -3.90 1.40
C SER A 176 7.53 -4.45 -0.03
N TYR A 177 7.85 -5.74 -0.20
CA TYR A 177 7.91 -6.40 -1.51
C TYR A 177 6.58 -7.04 -1.93
N CYS A 178 5.58 -7.08 -1.04
CA CYS A 178 4.28 -7.66 -1.35
C CYS A 178 3.61 -6.96 -2.55
N PRO A 179 2.96 -7.69 -3.46
CA PRO A 179 2.27 -7.10 -4.61
C PRO A 179 0.90 -6.48 -4.25
N GLY A 180 0.81 -5.77 -3.12
CA GLY A 180 -0.39 -5.10 -2.62
C GLY A 180 -0.59 -3.67 -3.13
N GLY A 181 -1.70 -3.05 -2.76
CA GLY A 181 -1.92 -1.62 -2.90
C GLY A 181 -1.16 -0.85 -1.82
N ILE A 182 -0.77 0.39 -2.13
CA ILE A 182 0.03 1.21 -1.20
C ILE A 182 -0.73 1.48 0.10
N TYR A 183 -2.01 1.87 -0.02
CA TYR A 183 -2.83 2.21 1.14
C TYR A 183 -3.12 0.98 2.01
N GLU A 184 -3.50 -0.11 1.38
CA GLU A 184 -3.86 -1.37 2.04
C GLU A 184 -2.66 -1.94 2.80
N VAL A 185 -1.50 -1.95 2.17
CA VAL A 185 -0.28 -2.49 2.79
C VAL A 185 0.25 -1.57 3.90
N ALA A 186 0.14 -0.25 3.74
CA ALA A 186 0.50 0.71 4.78
C ALA A 186 -0.35 0.52 6.04
N VAL A 187 -1.67 0.31 5.88
CA VAL A 187 -2.57 0.09 7.02
C VAL A 187 -2.27 -1.25 7.71
N ILE A 188 -1.95 -2.31 6.95
CA ILE A 188 -1.51 -3.59 7.53
C ILE A 188 -0.20 -3.39 8.31
N ALA A 189 0.75 -2.60 7.78
CA ALA A 189 2.00 -2.30 8.47
C ALA A 189 1.76 -1.57 9.80
N ILE A 190 0.84 -0.62 9.83
CA ILE A 190 0.45 0.10 11.05
C ILE A 190 -0.17 -0.88 12.06
N PHE A 191 -1.10 -1.73 11.61
CA PHE A 191 -1.81 -2.67 12.49
C PHE A 191 -0.88 -3.67 13.18
N PHE A 192 0.18 -4.11 12.49
CA PHE A 192 1.15 -5.07 13.04
C PHE A 192 2.44 -4.42 13.56
N ASP A 193 2.53 -3.09 13.61
CA ASP A 193 3.73 -2.32 14.01
C ASP A 193 4.99 -2.73 13.23
N LEU A 194 4.85 -2.82 11.90
CA LEU A 194 5.88 -3.29 10.96
C LEU A 194 6.50 -2.15 10.14
N ASP A 195 7.06 -1.14 10.80
CA ASP A 195 7.71 0.03 10.16
C ASP A 195 6.89 0.60 8.99
N PRO A 196 5.71 1.18 9.22
CA PRO A 196 4.81 1.61 8.15
C PRO A 196 5.44 2.68 7.25
N GLU A 197 6.38 3.48 7.76
CA GLU A 197 7.13 4.49 7.01
C GLU A 197 8.02 3.83 5.96
N PHE A 198 8.78 2.82 6.35
CA PHE A 198 9.67 2.08 5.46
C PHE A 198 8.85 1.35 4.38
N VAL A 199 7.79 0.67 4.77
CA VAL A 199 6.91 -0.06 3.86
C VAL A 199 6.29 0.89 2.83
N SER A 200 5.71 2.00 3.29
CA SER A 200 5.07 3.00 2.43
C SER A 200 6.06 3.65 1.46
N PHE A 201 7.23 4.04 1.95
CA PHE A 201 8.28 4.64 1.14
C PHE A 201 8.77 3.68 0.04
N HIS A 202 8.96 2.41 0.38
CA HIS A 202 9.35 1.39 -0.59
C HIS A 202 8.30 1.21 -1.70
N HIS A 203 7.02 1.19 -1.34
CA HIS A 203 5.91 1.12 -2.30
C HIS A 203 5.84 2.35 -3.21
N ILE A 204 6.10 3.55 -2.68
CA ILE A 204 6.13 4.79 -3.46
C ILE A 204 7.27 4.76 -4.48
N ILE A 205 8.49 4.38 -4.06
CA ILE A 205 9.63 4.24 -4.98
C ILE A 205 9.31 3.23 -6.08
N ARG A 206 8.74 2.07 -5.73
CA ARG A 206 8.33 1.06 -6.70
C ARG A 206 7.31 1.61 -7.70
N LEU A 207 6.32 2.38 -7.23
CA LEU A 207 5.33 3.01 -8.10
C LEU A 207 5.98 4.00 -9.06
N LEU A 208 6.89 4.84 -8.57
CA LEU A 208 7.65 5.77 -9.41
C LEU A 208 8.47 5.03 -10.47
N MET A 209 9.21 3.99 -10.08
CA MET A 209 9.98 3.17 -11.01
C MET A 209 9.10 2.57 -12.12
N ILE A 210 7.94 2.02 -11.77
CA ILE A 210 6.99 1.47 -12.75
C ILE A 210 6.52 2.56 -13.70
N LEU A 211 6.19 3.75 -13.20
CA LEU A 211 5.66 4.87 -13.97
C LEU A 211 6.67 5.38 -15.02
N PHE A 212 7.98 5.30 -14.71
CA PHE A 212 9.04 5.69 -15.65
C PHE A 212 9.46 4.54 -16.56
N ILE A 213 9.61 3.33 -16.04
CA ILE A 213 10.20 2.19 -16.76
C ILE A 213 9.19 1.61 -17.78
N VAL A 214 7.93 1.46 -17.40
CA VAL A 214 6.94 0.78 -18.26
C VAL A 214 6.69 1.52 -19.57
N PRO A 215 6.52 2.86 -19.63
CA PRO A 215 6.40 3.57 -20.90
C PRO A 215 7.63 3.41 -21.81
N ILE A 216 8.82 3.35 -21.21
CA ILE A 216 10.07 3.15 -21.97
C ILE A 216 10.06 1.76 -22.63
N ILE A 217 9.76 0.71 -21.85
CA ILE A 217 9.68 -0.67 -22.36
C ILE A 217 8.64 -0.76 -23.48
N LEU A 218 7.45 -0.19 -23.29
CA LEU A 218 6.39 -0.21 -24.30
C LEU A 218 6.80 0.48 -25.60
N ARG A 219 7.55 1.58 -25.51
CA ARG A 219 8.10 2.24 -26.71
C ARG A 219 9.07 1.37 -27.49
N PHE A 220 9.90 0.60 -26.77
CA PHE A 220 10.83 -0.36 -27.41
C PHE A 220 10.08 -1.52 -28.07
N LEU A 221 9.05 -2.07 -27.40
CA LEU A 221 8.25 -3.18 -27.94
C LEU A 221 7.37 -2.77 -29.14
N LYS A 222 6.90 -1.51 -29.20
CA LYS A 222 6.15 -0.99 -30.36
C LYS A 222 7.04 -0.73 -31.60
N LYS A 223 8.36 -0.75 -31.46
CA LYS A 223 9.32 -0.47 -32.53
C LYS A 223 9.83 -1.72 -33.22
N THR A 224 9.49 -2.90 -32.67
CA THR A 224 9.73 -4.23 -33.23
C THR A 224 8.42 -4.76 -33.83
#